data_2ea7af1e11280f429b3452ffa5dc56a5
#
_entry.id   2ea7af1e11280f429b3452ffa5dc56a5
#
_cell.length_a   1.000
_cell.length_b   1.000
_cell.length_c   1.000
_cell.angle_alpha   90.00
_cell.angle_beta   90.00
_cell.angle_gamma   90.00
#
_symmetry.space_group_name_H-M   'P 1'
#
loop_
_entity.id
_entity.type
_entity.pdbx_description
1 polymer ?
#
loop_
_entity_poly.entity_id
_entity_poly.type
_entity_poly.pdbx_seq_one_letter_code
_entity_poly.pdbx_strand_id
1 'polypeptide(L)'
;MNMVSLVEGVPRTLGLKDMIVYYVEHQREVVTRRTQFRLRRAEARAHILEGLLIALDNLDAVIKLIRGSADADVARDGLMENFELTRPQAQAILDMRLQRLTALESDKIRAEHAELMELITELRAILGDEDRIYAIVKEELLELVETHGDDRRTQLQHFGGDVNVEDTIAEQQMVVSLTNTGYVKRIAVDQYRKQHRGGVGVTGMNLKEGDYIEHLHICSTHDYLLFFTNRGKVYRKKVYELPEGLRTARGSALVNLLPLREGERVMAVIPTRDFKENRFLAFATADGQVKKTEFIDYNTRIEADGIIAIKIREDDELVGVQLTSGDDDLLLVSKSGHASRFNESQVRSMGRGTSGVRGMNVSQKDNRVLALNVARDDSELLVVTENGYGKRTEVSEYPVKNRGTKGVLTSKLTEAKGGLAGALIVRDHQELLFITQNGMVQRTSASGINKMGRATQGVKLMNVREGDHISAVALVVESDSTQGAEGEEDSLQEELSAEAAGGVDA
;
A
#
# COMPACT_ATOMS: atom_id res chain seq x y z
N MET A 1 -1.36 -10.45 17.46
CA MET A 1 -2.56 -9.62 17.20
C MET A 1 -2.83 -8.81 18.46
N ASN A 2 -2.94 -7.48 18.36
CA ASN A 2 -3.27 -6.60 19.49
C ASN A 2 -4.73 -6.17 19.36
N MET A 3 -5.59 -6.68 20.25
CA MET A 3 -7.01 -6.32 20.29
C MET A 3 -7.20 -5.19 21.30
N VAL A 4 -7.49 -3.99 20.81
CA VAL A 4 -7.73 -2.81 21.65
C VAL A 4 -9.22 -2.49 21.61
N SER A 5 -9.82 -2.35 22.77
CA SER A 5 -11.25 -2.02 22.95
C SER A 5 -11.42 -0.87 23.95
N LEU A 6 -12.51 -0.14 23.80
CA LEU A 6 -12.92 0.86 24.80
C LEU A 6 -13.72 0.18 25.90
N VAL A 7 -13.19 0.22 27.11
CA VAL A 7 -13.88 -0.25 28.31
C VAL A 7 -14.12 0.98 29.21
N GLU A 8 -15.38 1.31 29.46
CA GLU A 8 -15.78 2.52 30.23
C GLU A 8 -15.14 3.82 29.67
N GLY A 9 -15.02 3.90 28.33
CA GLY A 9 -14.40 5.05 27.66
C GLY A 9 -12.88 5.06 27.65
N VAL A 10 -12.21 4.07 28.25
CA VAL A 10 -10.75 3.97 28.30
C VAL A 10 -10.26 2.88 27.33
N PRO A 11 -9.29 3.17 26.44
CA PRO A 11 -8.71 2.16 25.56
C PRO A 11 -7.88 1.16 26.36
N ARG A 12 -8.18 -0.14 26.22
CA ARG A 12 -7.45 -1.23 26.85
C ARG A 12 -7.15 -2.32 25.83
N THR A 13 -5.95 -2.91 25.94
CA THR A 13 -5.61 -4.13 25.21
C THR A 13 -6.18 -5.32 25.95
N LEU A 14 -7.08 -6.07 25.31
CA LEU A 14 -7.82 -7.17 25.93
C LEU A 14 -7.43 -8.51 25.30
N GLY A 15 -7.39 -9.55 26.14
CA GLY A 15 -7.42 -10.93 25.68
C GLY A 15 -8.82 -11.34 25.21
N LEU A 16 -8.93 -12.45 24.48
CA LEU A 16 -10.21 -12.96 23.97
C LEU A 16 -11.23 -13.19 25.11
N LYS A 17 -10.77 -13.78 26.22
CA LYS A 17 -11.61 -14.02 27.40
C LYS A 17 -12.20 -12.71 27.95
N ASP A 18 -11.35 -11.69 28.10
CA ASP A 18 -11.77 -10.42 28.68
C ASP A 18 -12.78 -9.69 27.77
N MET A 19 -12.60 -9.77 26.45
CA MET A 19 -13.55 -9.22 25.49
C MET A 19 -14.93 -9.88 25.63
N ILE A 20 -14.97 -11.21 25.78
CA ILE A 20 -16.23 -11.94 25.99
C ILE A 20 -16.87 -11.55 27.33
N VAL A 21 -16.09 -11.47 28.41
CA VAL A 21 -16.60 -11.07 29.73
C VAL A 21 -17.23 -9.69 29.69
N TYR A 22 -16.51 -8.69 29.17
CA TYR A 22 -17.05 -7.32 29.05
C TYR A 22 -18.28 -7.23 28.14
N TYR A 23 -18.31 -8.04 27.07
CA TYR A 23 -19.49 -8.10 26.21
C TYR A 23 -20.74 -8.68 26.97
N VAL A 24 -20.54 -9.77 27.69
CA VAL A 24 -21.62 -10.39 28.49
C VAL A 24 -22.12 -9.43 29.58
N GLU A 25 -21.19 -8.74 30.27
CA GLU A 25 -21.56 -7.73 31.28
C GLU A 25 -22.36 -6.57 30.65
N HIS A 26 -21.95 -6.10 29.48
CA HIS A 26 -22.70 -5.08 28.74
C HIS A 26 -24.11 -5.58 28.37
N GLN A 27 -24.26 -6.80 27.88
CA GLN A 27 -25.55 -7.37 27.53
C GLN A 27 -26.44 -7.47 28.80
N ARG A 28 -25.91 -7.93 29.93
CA ARG A 28 -26.59 -7.95 31.20
C ARG A 28 -27.14 -6.57 31.59
N GLU A 29 -26.31 -5.54 31.49
CA GLU A 29 -26.70 -4.16 31.77
C GLU A 29 -27.82 -3.68 30.83
N VAL A 30 -27.69 -3.95 29.53
CA VAL A 30 -28.69 -3.58 28.53
C VAL A 30 -30.02 -4.26 28.81
N VAL A 31 -30.02 -5.56 29.07
CA VAL A 31 -31.27 -6.33 29.43
C VAL A 31 -31.90 -5.78 30.71
N THR A 32 -31.09 -5.51 31.74
CA THR A 32 -31.56 -4.91 32.98
C THR A 32 -32.24 -3.56 32.75
N ARG A 33 -31.58 -2.65 32.07
CA ARG A 33 -32.09 -1.30 31.73
C ARG A 33 -33.38 -1.38 30.88
N ARG A 34 -33.38 -2.24 29.88
CA ARG A 34 -34.53 -2.50 29.00
C ARG A 34 -35.72 -2.99 29.82
N THR A 35 -35.50 -3.95 30.72
CA THR A 35 -36.55 -4.52 31.59
C THR A 35 -37.07 -3.47 32.57
N GLN A 36 -36.20 -2.68 33.19
CA GLN A 36 -36.57 -1.55 34.05
C GLN A 36 -37.43 -0.51 33.32
N PHE A 37 -37.05 -0.19 32.08
CA PHE A 37 -37.82 0.75 31.26
C PHE A 37 -39.19 0.21 30.92
N ARG A 38 -39.29 -1.06 30.53
CA ARG A 38 -40.56 -1.74 30.25
C ARG A 38 -41.44 -1.79 31.51
N LEU A 39 -40.87 -2.11 32.66
CA LEU A 39 -41.58 -2.14 33.95
C LEU A 39 -42.17 -0.77 34.28
N ARG A 40 -41.36 0.28 34.27
CA ARG A 40 -41.86 1.66 34.55
C ARG A 40 -43.00 2.06 33.61
N ARG A 41 -42.92 1.69 32.35
CA ARG A 41 -43.96 1.99 31.37
C ARG A 41 -45.23 1.19 31.61
N ALA A 42 -45.10 -0.10 31.95
CA ALA A 42 -46.24 -0.94 32.29
C ALA A 42 -46.93 -0.49 33.60
N GLU A 43 -46.15 -0.18 34.62
CA GLU A 43 -46.69 0.35 35.91
C GLU A 43 -47.39 1.69 35.71
N ALA A 44 -46.82 2.62 34.93
CA ALA A 44 -47.47 3.89 34.64
C ALA A 44 -48.81 3.70 33.88
N ARG A 45 -48.87 2.73 32.96
CA ARG A 45 -50.09 2.43 32.20
C ARG A 45 -51.13 1.71 33.09
N ALA A 46 -50.73 0.73 33.89
CA ALA A 46 -51.59 0.03 34.83
C ALA A 46 -52.22 1.01 35.86
N HIS A 47 -51.40 1.93 36.37
CA HIS A 47 -51.85 2.97 37.27
C HIS A 47 -52.99 3.84 36.69
N ILE A 48 -52.88 4.23 35.40
CA ILE A 48 -53.96 4.95 34.73
C ILE A 48 -55.20 4.08 34.57
N LEU A 49 -55.05 2.81 34.19
CA LEU A 49 -56.17 1.88 34.04
C LEU A 49 -56.91 1.61 35.37
N GLU A 50 -56.16 1.48 36.48
CA GLU A 50 -56.76 1.39 37.84
C GLU A 50 -57.69 2.57 38.13
N GLY A 51 -57.21 3.81 37.83
CA GLY A 51 -58.07 4.99 38.00
C GLY A 51 -59.32 4.95 37.10
N LEU A 52 -59.18 4.49 35.85
CA LEU A 52 -60.32 4.35 34.94
C LEU A 52 -61.30 3.27 35.43
N LEU A 53 -60.83 2.15 36.01
CA LEU A 53 -61.68 1.10 36.59
C LEU A 53 -62.44 1.64 37.79
N ILE A 54 -61.79 2.37 38.70
CA ILE A 54 -62.49 3.02 39.83
C ILE A 54 -63.60 3.93 39.34
N ALA A 55 -63.37 4.70 38.29
CA ALA A 55 -64.33 5.59 37.67
C ALA A 55 -65.50 4.82 37.02
N LEU A 56 -65.25 3.70 36.35
CA LEU A 56 -66.23 2.85 35.71
C LEU A 56 -67.13 2.13 36.77
N ASP A 57 -66.51 1.70 37.86
CA ASP A 57 -67.24 1.05 38.96
C ASP A 57 -68.11 2.07 39.73
N ASN A 58 -67.80 3.36 39.68
CA ASN A 58 -68.53 4.46 40.33
C ASN A 58 -69.13 5.46 39.37
N LEU A 59 -69.54 5.03 38.17
CA LEU A 59 -69.85 5.85 37.04
C LEU A 59 -70.80 6.98 37.29
N ASP A 60 -71.91 6.68 37.95
CA ASP A 60 -72.99 7.69 38.27
C ASP A 60 -72.48 8.79 39.20
N ALA A 61 -71.66 8.47 40.19
CA ALA A 61 -71.07 9.39 41.13
C ALA A 61 -70.01 10.30 40.42
N VAL A 62 -69.16 9.73 39.57
CA VAL A 62 -68.15 10.41 38.77
C VAL A 62 -68.84 11.40 37.81
N ILE A 63 -69.83 10.98 37.05
CA ILE A 63 -70.58 11.84 36.13
C ILE A 63 -71.26 13.00 36.89
N LYS A 64 -71.89 12.73 38.03
CA LYS A 64 -72.54 13.72 38.84
C LYS A 64 -71.57 14.78 39.37
N LEU A 65 -70.37 14.35 39.80
CA LEU A 65 -69.35 15.22 40.30
C LEU A 65 -68.76 16.13 39.13
N ILE A 66 -68.48 15.52 38.02
CA ILE A 66 -67.93 16.31 36.84
C ILE A 66 -68.93 17.32 36.36
N ARG A 67 -70.22 16.98 36.25
CA ARG A 67 -71.29 17.90 35.84
C ARG A 67 -71.60 18.97 36.86
N GLY A 68 -71.32 18.72 38.15
CA GLY A 68 -71.49 19.71 39.21
C GLY A 68 -70.35 20.64 39.45
N SER A 69 -69.22 20.40 38.84
CA SER A 69 -68.02 21.18 38.97
C SER A 69 -68.03 22.41 38.05
N ALA A 70 -67.45 23.51 38.51
CA ALA A 70 -67.44 24.78 37.79
C ALA A 70 -66.49 24.78 36.60
N ASP A 71 -65.37 24.09 36.71
CA ASP A 71 -64.33 23.92 35.67
C ASP A 71 -63.62 22.55 35.80
N ALA A 72 -62.70 22.27 34.87
CA ALA A 72 -61.98 21.01 34.81
C ALA A 72 -60.98 20.82 35.97
N ASP A 73 -60.44 21.90 36.53
CA ASP A 73 -59.54 21.84 37.68
C ASP A 73 -60.27 21.49 38.95
N VAL A 74 -61.45 22.12 39.21
CA VAL A 74 -62.34 21.77 40.32
C VAL A 74 -62.85 20.31 40.20
N ALA A 75 -63.17 19.88 38.97
CA ALA A 75 -63.59 18.47 38.74
C ALA A 75 -62.42 17.51 39.02
N ARG A 76 -61.24 17.84 38.66
CA ARG A 76 -60.04 17.00 38.91
C ARG A 76 -59.76 16.88 40.41
N ASP A 77 -59.73 17.99 41.13
CA ASP A 77 -59.51 18.02 42.56
C ASP A 77 -60.63 17.25 43.31
N GLY A 78 -61.88 17.42 42.89
CA GLY A 78 -62.97 16.67 43.41
C GLY A 78 -62.91 15.14 43.17
N LEU A 79 -62.42 14.73 41.99
CA LEU A 79 -62.13 13.30 41.66
C LEU A 79 -61.04 12.75 42.56
N MET A 80 -59.96 13.52 42.80
CA MET A 80 -58.86 13.10 43.66
C MET A 80 -59.33 12.92 45.14
N GLU A 81 -60.11 13.88 45.64
CA GLU A 81 -60.61 13.78 47.07
C GLU A 81 -61.66 12.68 47.32
N ASN A 82 -62.62 12.54 46.42
CA ASN A 82 -63.75 11.61 46.66
C ASN A 82 -63.41 10.17 46.29
N PHE A 83 -62.46 9.89 45.41
CA PHE A 83 -62.14 8.55 44.94
C PHE A 83 -60.67 8.16 45.20
N GLU A 84 -59.90 8.96 45.98
CA GLU A 84 -58.48 8.75 46.30
C GLU A 84 -57.62 8.57 45.09
N LEU A 85 -57.95 9.28 44.01
CA LEU A 85 -57.26 9.18 42.74
C LEU A 85 -56.02 10.11 42.71
N THR A 86 -54.99 9.68 41.97
CA THR A 86 -53.85 10.53 41.67
C THR A 86 -54.23 11.53 40.58
N ARG A 87 -53.47 12.65 40.49
CA ARG A 87 -53.71 13.65 39.47
C ARG A 87 -53.64 13.10 38.02
N PRO A 88 -52.70 12.22 37.64
CA PRO A 88 -52.70 11.57 36.31
C PRO A 88 -53.95 10.71 36.07
N GLN A 89 -54.44 9.99 37.08
CA GLN A 89 -55.68 9.19 36.97
C GLN A 89 -56.90 10.08 36.78
N ALA A 90 -57.05 11.11 37.59
CA ALA A 90 -58.16 12.06 37.49
C ALA A 90 -58.16 12.79 36.13
N GLN A 91 -57.01 13.16 35.64
CA GLN A 91 -56.88 13.75 34.32
C GLN A 91 -57.28 12.75 33.20
N ALA A 92 -56.85 11.50 33.28
CA ALA A 92 -57.22 10.47 32.31
C ALA A 92 -58.73 10.20 32.29
N ILE A 93 -59.42 10.32 33.45
CA ILE A 93 -60.88 10.21 33.54
C ILE A 93 -61.55 11.41 32.83
N LEU A 94 -61.08 12.64 33.04
CA LEU A 94 -61.61 13.82 32.39
C LEU A 94 -61.41 13.79 30.87
N ASP A 95 -60.30 13.25 30.41
CA ASP A 95 -59.95 13.11 28.98
C ASP A 95 -60.65 11.89 28.32
N MET A 96 -61.40 11.10 29.09
CA MET A 96 -62.03 9.88 28.59
C MET A 96 -63.23 10.22 27.71
N ARG A 97 -63.27 9.61 26.53
CA ARG A 97 -64.39 9.76 25.59
C ARG A 97 -65.59 8.98 26.10
N LEU A 98 -66.82 9.54 25.95
CA LEU A 98 -68.07 8.93 26.32
C LEU A 98 -68.26 7.51 25.73
N GLN A 99 -67.73 7.23 24.57
CA GLN A 99 -67.74 5.92 23.94
C GLN A 99 -67.09 4.82 24.80
N ARG A 100 -66.10 5.17 25.64
CA ARG A 100 -65.40 4.22 26.53
C ARG A 100 -66.18 3.81 27.77
N LEU A 101 -67.33 4.44 27.99
CA LEU A 101 -68.20 4.10 29.08
C LEU A 101 -69.20 2.93 28.79
N THR A 102 -69.08 2.35 27.58
CA THR A 102 -69.89 1.16 27.20
C THR A 102 -69.36 -0.11 27.89
N ALA A 103 -70.22 -1.05 28.16
CA ALA A 103 -69.88 -2.32 28.83
C ALA A 103 -68.72 -3.05 28.08
N LEU A 104 -68.76 -3.08 26.73
CA LEU A 104 -67.76 -3.74 25.92
C LEU A 104 -66.38 -3.10 26.10
N GLU A 105 -66.29 -1.78 26.21
CA GLU A 105 -65.00 -1.06 26.41
C GLU A 105 -64.51 -1.19 27.86
N SER A 106 -65.41 -1.27 28.84
CA SER A 106 -65.05 -1.57 30.22
C SER A 106 -64.38 -2.94 30.36
N ASP A 107 -64.92 -3.97 29.67
CA ASP A 107 -64.30 -5.31 29.64
C ASP A 107 -62.89 -5.30 29.00
N LYS A 108 -62.69 -4.51 27.97
CA LYS A 108 -61.36 -4.34 27.37
C LYS A 108 -60.34 -3.68 28.31
N ILE A 109 -60.80 -2.68 29.07
CA ILE A 109 -59.92 -1.99 30.04
C ILE A 109 -59.57 -2.98 31.19
N ARG A 110 -60.48 -3.81 31.64
CA ARG A 110 -60.17 -4.84 32.61
C ARG A 110 -59.24 -5.90 32.11
N ALA A 111 -59.40 -6.35 30.86
CA ALA A 111 -58.48 -7.29 30.21
C ALA A 111 -57.08 -6.70 30.06
N GLU A 112 -56.95 -5.46 29.54
CA GLU A 112 -55.65 -4.75 29.39
C GLU A 112 -54.96 -4.61 30.77
N HIS A 113 -55.74 -4.26 31.83
CA HIS A 113 -55.17 -4.15 33.18
C HIS A 113 -54.63 -5.49 33.67
N ALA A 114 -55.41 -6.61 33.51
CA ALA A 114 -54.97 -7.94 33.91
C ALA A 114 -53.69 -8.37 33.18
N GLU A 115 -53.63 -8.21 31.86
CA GLU A 115 -52.42 -8.49 31.06
C GLU A 115 -51.19 -7.68 31.52
N LEU A 116 -51.38 -6.40 31.85
CA LEU A 116 -50.29 -5.55 32.36
C LEU A 116 -49.85 -6.01 33.76
N MET A 117 -50.72 -6.45 34.63
CA MET A 117 -50.38 -6.96 35.97
C MET A 117 -49.57 -8.26 35.89
N GLU A 118 -49.90 -9.14 34.94
CA GLU A 118 -49.12 -10.33 34.66
C GLU A 118 -47.72 -9.94 34.14
N LEU A 119 -47.65 -9.02 33.16
CA LEU A 119 -46.37 -8.50 32.59
C LEU A 119 -45.50 -7.84 33.67
N ILE A 120 -46.08 -7.02 34.56
CA ILE A 120 -45.37 -6.36 35.67
C ILE A 120 -44.80 -7.44 36.61
N THR A 121 -45.53 -8.48 36.89
CA THR A 121 -45.09 -9.58 37.75
C THR A 121 -43.90 -10.30 37.12
N GLU A 122 -43.97 -10.59 35.83
CA GLU A 122 -42.88 -11.21 35.06
C GLU A 122 -41.64 -10.32 35.02
N LEU A 123 -41.81 -9.03 34.68
CA LEU A 123 -40.67 -8.10 34.62
C LEU A 123 -39.98 -7.90 35.97
N ARG A 124 -40.76 -7.89 37.07
CA ARG A 124 -40.22 -7.86 38.45
C ARG A 124 -39.46 -9.14 38.77
N ALA A 125 -39.98 -10.30 38.36
CA ALA A 125 -39.32 -11.57 38.55
C ALA A 125 -37.97 -11.65 37.77
N ILE A 126 -37.92 -11.12 36.55
CA ILE A 126 -36.66 -11.03 35.76
C ILE A 126 -35.65 -10.13 36.47
N LEU A 127 -36.07 -8.97 36.97
CA LEU A 127 -35.17 -8.03 37.68
C LEU A 127 -34.70 -8.54 39.04
N GLY A 128 -35.46 -9.44 39.67
CA GLY A 128 -35.11 -10.04 40.96
C GLY A 128 -34.19 -11.25 40.88
N ASP A 129 -33.91 -11.75 39.70
CA ASP A 129 -33.14 -12.99 39.49
C ASP A 129 -32.12 -12.80 38.35
N GLU A 130 -30.83 -12.78 38.71
CA GLU A 130 -29.75 -12.65 37.74
C GLU A 130 -29.70 -13.82 36.75
N ASP A 131 -30.01 -15.02 37.15
CA ASP A 131 -30.00 -16.19 36.27
C ASP A 131 -31.02 -16.04 35.14
N ARG A 132 -32.17 -15.41 35.41
CA ARG A 132 -33.16 -15.08 34.38
C ARG A 132 -32.63 -14.04 33.37
N ILE A 133 -31.88 -13.06 33.83
CA ILE A 133 -31.26 -12.08 32.94
C ILE A 133 -30.24 -12.77 32.01
N TYR A 134 -29.39 -13.65 32.54
CA TYR A 134 -28.46 -14.43 31.73
C TYR A 134 -29.18 -15.42 30.79
N ALA A 135 -30.33 -15.99 31.22
CA ALA A 135 -31.12 -16.84 30.32
C ALA A 135 -31.62 -16.06 29.09
N ILE A 136 -32.11 -14.82 29.30
CA ILE A 136 -32.52 -13.94 28.20
C ILE A 136 -31.36 -13.61 27.29
N VAL A 137 -30.20 -13.25 27.84
CA VAL A 137 -28.97 -12.98 27.05
C VAL A 137 -28.57 -14.20 26.19
N LYS A 138 -28.66 -15.40 26.80
CA LYS A 138 -28.37 -16.66 26.11
C LYS A 138 -29.36 -16.94 24.97
N GLU A 139 -30.64 -16.73 25.21
CA GLU A 139 -31.69 -16.95 24.21
C GLU A 139 -31.50 -16.01 23.01
N GLU A 140 -31.31 -14.71 23.25
CA GLU A 140 -31.06 -13.71 22.19
C GLU A 140 -29.80 -14.02 21.39
N LEU A 141 -28.74 -14.51 22.03
CA LEU A 141 -27.53 -14.93 21.34
C LEU A 141 -27.73 -16.20 20.51
N LEU A 142 -28.52 -17.17 20.98
CA LEU A 142 -28.83 -18.37 20.22
C LEU A 142 -29.67 -18.05 18.97
N GLU A 143 -30.65 -17.13 19.10
CA GLU A 143 -31.42 -16.63 17.95
C GLU A 143 -30.53 -15.97 16.89
N LEU A 144 -29.53 -15.19 17.31
CA LEU A 144 -28.54 -14.61 16.40
C LEU A 144 -27.69 -15.69 15.71
N VAL A 145 -27.31 -16.74 16.43
CA VAL A 145 -26.57 -17.87 15.84
C VAL A 145 -27.43 -18.62 14.83
N GLU A 146 -28.71 -18.85 15.10
CA GLU A 146 -29.62 -19.51 14.16
C GLU A 146 -29.83 -18.70 12.89
N THR A 147 -29.97 -17.37 13.03
CA THR A 147 -30.28 -16.47 11.90
C THR A 147 -29.07 -16.11 11.07
N HIS A 148 -27.91 -15.96 11.70
CA HIS A 148 -26.69 -15.39 11.07
C HIS A 148 -25.45 -16.27 11.21
N GLY A 149 -25.56 -17.45 11.83
CA GLY A 149 -24.44 -18.36 11.99
C GLY A 149 -23.98 -18.91 10.65
N ASP A 150 -22.65 -18.95 10.44
CA ASP A 150 -22.01 -19.60 9.31
C ASP A 150 -20.96 -20.61 9.81
N ASP A 151 -20.61 -21.53 8.93
CA ASP A 151 -19.61 -22.53 9.23
C ASP A 151 -18.22 -21.90 9.38
N ARG A 152 -17.40 -22.52 10.23
CA ARG A 152 -16.03 -22.08 10.44
C ARG A 152 -15.20 -22.24 9.15
N ARG A 153 -14.67 -21.16 8.61
CA ARG A 153 -13.82 -21.15 7.41
C ARG A 153 -12.37 -21.54 7.71
N THR A 154 -11.91 -21.30 8.95
CA THR A 154 -10.53 -21.63 9.36
C THR A 154 -10.40 -23.11 9.64
N GLN A 155 -9.49 -23.77 8.96
CA GLN A 155 -9.15 -25.17 9.22
C GLN A 155 -8.16 -25.25 10.39
N LEU A 156 -8.41 -26.20 11.30
CA LEU A 156 -7.49 -26.55 12.37
C LEU A 156 -6.51 -27.59 11.82
N GLN A 157 -5.25 -27.20 11.66
CA GLN A 157 -4.18 -28.12 11.30
C GLN A 157 -3.23 -28.30 12.48
N HIS A 158 -2.64 -29.50 12.60
CA HIS A 158 -1.55 -29.68 13.56
C HIS A 158 -0.37 -28.80 13.17
N PHE A 159 0.12 -28.01 14.13
CA PHE A 159 1.22 -27.09 13.93
C PHE A 159 2.48 -27.85 13.50
N GLY A 160 2.89 -27.70 12.23
CA GLY A 160 4.05 -28.36 11.63
C GLY A 160 5.32 -27.51 11.56
N GLY A 161 5.40 -26.38 12.25
CA GLY A 161 6.55 -25.47 12.22
C GLY A 161 6.18 -24.01 12.43
N ASP A 162 7.17 -23.13 12.52
CA ASP A 162 6.97 -21.68 12.59
C ASP A 162 6.32 -21.18 11.30
N VAL A 163 5.12 -20.62 11.40
CA VAL A 163 4.45 -19.94 10.28
C VAL A 163 5.18 -18.61 10.04
N ASN A 164 5.94 -18.56 8.97
CA ASN A 164 6.50 -17.28 8.52
C ASN A 164 5.38 -16.37 8.02
N VAL A 165 5.48 -15.07 8.30
CA VAL A 165 4.55 -14.07 7.77
C VAL A 165 4.47 -14.17 6.24
N GLU A 166 5.55 -14.55 5.59
CA GLU A 166 5.67 -14.77 4.15
C GLU A 166 4.71 -15.86 3.62
N ASP A 167 4.47 -16.93 4.40
CA ASP A 167 3.56 -18.03 4.02
C ASP A 167 2.08 -17.60 3.97
N THR A 168 1.75 -16.46 4.58
CA THR A 168 0.40 -15.88 4.56
C THR A 168 0.17 -14.90 3.42
N ILE A 169 1.21 -14.56 2.67
CA ILE A 169 1.18 -13.57 1.60
C ILE A 169 1.10 -14.30 0.25
N ALA A 170 0.10 -13.97 -0.55
CA ALA A 170 -0.02 -14.54 -1.90
C ALA A 170 1.16 -14.12 -2.78
N GLU A 171 1.74 -15.08 -3.51
CA GLU A 171 2.77 -14.80 -4.50
C GLU A 171 2.15 -14.16 -5.74
N GLN A 172 2.55 -12.93 -6.05
CA GLN A 172 2.04 -12.15 -7.17
C GLN A 172 3.18 -11.36 -7.81
N GLN A 173 3.08 -11.15 -9.13
CA GLN A 173 4.01 -10.27 -9.84
C GLN A 173 3.63 -8.81 -9.59
N MET A 174 4.61 -8.03 -9.16
CA MET A 174 4.46 -6.63 -8.79
C MET A 174 5.37 -5.75 -9.64
N VAL A 175 4.87 -4.60 -10.02
CA VAL A 175 5.68 -3.48 -10.54
C VAL A 175 6.08 -2.61 -9.37
N VAL A 176 7.36 -2.55 -9.08
CA VAL A 176 7.94 -1.63 -8.09
C VAL A 176 8.53 -0.44 -8.79
N SER A 177 8.08 0.75 -8.43
CA SER A 177 8.60 2.02 -8.95
C SER A 177 9.19 2.86 -7.83
N LEU A 178 10.39 3.38 -8.08
CA LEU A 178 11.09 4.31 -7.20
C LEU A 178 11.42 5.58 -7.99
N THR A 179 11.04 6.74 -7.44
CA THR A 179 11.33 8.03 -8.06
C THR A 179 12.66 8.61 -7.58
N ASN A 180 13.22 9.51 -8.35
CA ASN A 180 14.45 10.25 -8.02
C ASN A 180 14.33 11.01 -6.68
N THR A 181 13.15 11.54 -6.36
CA THR A 181 12.91 12.20 -5.06
C THR A 181 12.64 11.24 -3.92
N GLY A 182 12.74 9.91 -4.17
CA GLY A 182 12.67 8.88 -3.14
C GLY A 182 11.25 8.45 -2.78
N TYR A 183 10.27 8.55 -3.67
CA TYR A 183 8.95 7.94 -3.50
C TYR A 183 8.93 6.52 -4.06
N VAL A 184 8.43 5.56 -3.30
CA VAL A 184 8.34 4.16 -3.68
C VAL A 184 6.92 3.63 -3.54
N LYS A 185 6.53 2.75 -4.46
CA LYS A 185 5.30 1.97 -4.38
C LYS A 185 5.44 0.64 -5.13
N ARG A 186 4.55 -0.29 -4.80
CA ARG A 186 4.32 -1.51 -5.57
C ARG A 186 2.89 -1.55 -6.08
N ILE A 187 2.69 -2.14 -7.24
CA ILE A 187 1.39 -2.30 -7.89
C ILE A 187 1.37 -3.69 -8.51
N ALA A 188 0.28 -4.44 -8.41
CA ALA A 188 0.14 -5.71 -9.11
C ALA A 188 0.17 -5.50 -10.63
N VAL A 189 0.89 -6.38 -11.34
CA VAL A 189 1.07 -6.28 -12.81
C VAL A 189 -0.26 -6.32 -13.55
N ASP A 190 -1.25 -7.05 -13.03
CA ASP A 190 -2.60 -7.17 -13.60
C ASP A 190 -3.40 -5.86 -13.63
N GLN A 191 -3.03 -4.86 -12.80
CA GLN A 191 -3.64 -3.52 -12.85
C GLN A 191 -3.20 -2.71 -14.09
N TYR A 192 -2.17 -3.17 -14.83
CA TYR A 192 -1.77 -2.61 -16.12
C TYR A 192 -2.48 -3.39 -17.23
N ARG A 193 -3.51 -2.78 -17.83
CA ARG A 193 -4.20 -3.37 -18.98
C ARG A 193 -3.26 -3.47 -20.18
N LYS A 194 -3.22 -4.63 -20.86
CA LYS A 194 -2.55 -4.77 -22.16
C LYS A 194 -3.17 -3.78 -23.16
N GLN A 195 -2.33 -3.02 -23.84
CA GLN A 195 -2.76 -2.12 -24.93
C GLN A 195 -2.13 -2.57 -26.24
N HIS A 196 -2.87 -2.38 -27.36
CA HIS A 196 -2.37 -2.67 -28.68
C HIS A 196 -1.35 -1.63 -29.15
N ARG A 197 -0.53 -1.96 -30.16
CA ARG A 197 0.39 -1.03 -30.82
C ARG A 197 -0.33 0.26 -31.24
N GLY A 198 0.23 1.43 -30.88
CA GLY A 198 -0.37 2.73 -31.19
C GLY A 198 -1.34 3.25 -30.11
N GLY A 199 -1.55 2.53 -29.01
CA GLY A 199 -2.32 3.03 -27.86
C GLY A 199 -1.60 4.19 -27.14
N VAL A 200 -2.38 5.14 -26.63
CA VAL A 200 -1.86 6.17 -25.72
C VAL A 200 -1.57 5.47 -24.38
N GLY A 201 -0.32 5.38 -23.96
CA GLY A 201 0.07 4.77 -22.69
C GLY A 201 -0.76 5.28 -21.50
N VAL A 202 -0.71 4.59 -20.37
CA VAL A 202 -1.44 4.99 -19.17
C VAL A 202 -0.49 5.62 -18.16
N THR A 203 -0.95 6.66 -17.46
CA THR A 203 -0.18 7.30 -16.37
C THR A 203 0.09 6.29 -15.26
N GLY A 204 1.36 5.97 -15.05
CA GLY A 204 1.79 5.00 -14.03
C GLY A 204 1.92 5.59 -12.62
N MET A 205 2.08 6.91 -12.48
CA MET A 205 2.29 7.58 -11.19
C MET A 205 2.05 9.09 -11.32
N ASN A 206 1.44 9.71 -10.30
CA ASN A 206 1.37 11.17 -10.19
C ASN A 206 2.69 11.67 -9.58
N LEU A 207 3.55 12.20 -10.41
CA LEU A 207 4.84 12.74 -10.03
C LEU A 207 4.70 14.20 -9.55
N LYS A 208 5.63 14.64 -8.68
CA LYS A 208 5.83 16.08 -8.41
C LYS A 208 6.47 16.74 -9.63
N GLU A 209 6.35 18.05 -9.72
CA GLU A 209 7.08 18.83 -10.72
C GLU A 209 8.58 18.58 -10.57
N GLY A 210 9.24 18.20 -11.65
CA GLY A 210 10.66 17.85 -11.66
C GLY A 210 11.02 16.45 -11.15
N ASP A 211 10.05 15.62 -10.69
CA ASP A 211 10.30 14.23 -10.30
C ASP A 211 10.10 13.26 -11.48
N TYR A 212 10.77 12.11 -11.43
CA TYR A 212 10.66 11.06 -12.45
C TYR A 212 10.91 9.69 -11.84
N ILE A 213 10.46 8.63 -12.52
CA ILE A 213 10.76 7.26 -12.12
C ILE A 213 12.20 6.94 -12.51
N GLU A 214 13.05 6.72 -11.52
CA GLU A 214 14.46 6.39 -11.70
C GLU A 214 14.68 4.88 -11.77
N HIS A 215 13.94 4.11 -10.97
CA HIS A 215 14.00 2.65 -10.96
C HIS A 215 12.61 2.05 -11.13
N LEU A 216 12.50 1.11 -12.06
CA LEU A 216 11.29 0.31 -12.29
C LEU A 216 11.68 -1.17 -12.38
N HIS A 217 11.07 -2.00 -11.55
CA HIS A 217 11.34 -3.44 -11.50
C HIS A 217 10.05 -4.23 -11.51
N ILE A 218 10.04 -5.33 -12.25
CA ILE A 218 8.99 -6.35 -12.16
C ILE A 218 9.57 -7.50 -11.34
N CYS A 219 8.93 -7.83 -10.23
CA CYS A 219 9.41 -8.82 -9.28
C CYS A 219 8.24 -9.42 -8.50
N SER A 220 8.46 -10.61 -7.92
CA SER A 220 7.46 -11.27 -7.07
C SER A 220 7.30 -10.55 -5.71
N THR A 221 6.12 -10.65 -5.10
CA THR A 221 5.89 -10.22 -3.71
C THR A 221 6.94 -10.77 -2.75
N HIS A 222 7.44 -11.99 -3.01
CA HIS A 222 8.41 -12.70 -2.15
C HIS A 222 9.87 -12.38 -2.46
N ASP A 223 10.17 -11.61 -3.51
CA ASP A 223 11.53 -11.22 -3.84
C ASP A 223 12.09 -10.22 -2.83
N TYR A 224 13.39 -10.22 -2.68
CA TYR A 224 14.13 -9.18 -1.97
C TYR A 224 14.47 -8.03 -2.90
N LEU A 225 14.44 -6.83 -2.37
CA LEU A 225 15.01 -5.63 -2.99
C LEU A 225 16.20 -5.16 -2.16
N LEU A 226 17.34 -5.05 -2.82
CA LEU A 226 18.57 -4.51 -2.24
C LEU A 226 18.73 -3.06 -2.71
N PHE A 227 18.64 -2.12 -1.76
CA PHE A 227 18.77 -0.68 -1.99
C PHE A 227 20.19 -0.23 -1.62
N PHE A 228 20.98 0.10 -2.62
CA PHE A 228 22.35 0.61 -2.43
C PHE A 228 22.36 2.12 -2.43
N THR A 229 22.99 2.72 -1.42
CA THR A 229 23.01 4.18 -1.25
C THR A 229 24.34 4.79 -1.70
N ASN A 230 24.33 6.09 -2.00
CA ASN A 230 25.53 6.86 -2.33
C ASN A 230 26.61 6.83 -1.24
N ARG A 231 26.24 6.52 0.00
CA ARG A 231 27.17 6.35 1.14
C ARG A 231 27.72 4.93 1.28
N GLY A 232 27.47 4.06 0.32
CA GLY A 232 27.99 2.69 0.30
C GLY A 232 27.33 1.73 1.26
N LYS A 233 26.11 2.04 1.74
CA LYS A 233 25.27 1.12 2.49
C LYS A 233 24.33 0.36 1.59
N VAL A 234 23.86 -0.80 2.07
CA VAL A 234 22.77 -1.54 1.48
C VAL A 234 21.70 -1.84 2.52
N TYR A 235 20.47 -1.62 2.14
CA TYR A 235 19.26 -1.98 2.87
C TYR A 235 18.54 -3.10 2.11
N ARG A 236 17.87 -3.99 2.83
CA ARG A 236 17.09 -5.08 2.24
C ARG A 236 15.66 -5.05 2.72
N LYS A 237 14.73 -5.16 1.79
CA LYS A 237 13.30 -5.27 2.06
C LYS A 237 12.70 -6.35 1.18
N LYS A 238 11.68 -7.03 1.66
CA LYS A 238 10.82 -7.85 0.82
C LYS A 238 9.88 -6.95 0.03
N VAL A 239 9.51 -7.35 -1.18
CA VAL A 239 8.59 -6.58 -2.01
C VAL A 239 7.25 -6.39 -1.31
N TYR A 240 6.75 -7.40 -0.58
CA TYR A 240 5.50 -7.29 0.17
C TYR A 240 5.54 -6.27 1.33
N GLU A 241 6.72 -5.88 1.82
CA GLU A 241 6.88 -4.84 2.84
C GLU A 241 6.74 -3.41 2.27
N LEU A 242 6.82 -3.26 0.94
CA LEU A 242 6.63 -1.95 0.30
C LEU A 242 5.15 -1.57 0.29
N PRO A 243 4.83 -0.27 0.35
CA PRO A 243 3.46 0.21 0.29
C PRO A 243 2.82 -0.15 -1.05
N GLU A 244 1.67 -0.78 -0.98
CA GLU A 244 0.81 -0.99 -2.14
C GLU A 244 0.02 0.28 -2.43
N GLY A 245 -0.06 0.66 -3.67
CA GLY A 245 -0.71 1.88 -4.09
C GLY A 245 -1.56 1.70 -5.33
N LEU A 246 -2.54 2.57 -5.50
CA LEU A 246 -3.25 2.68 -6.76
C LEU A 246 -2.29 3.14 -7.86
N ARG A 247 -2.62 2.81 -9.12
CA ARG A 247 -1.77 3.13 -10.29
C ARG A 247 -1.35 4.61 -10.34
N THR A 248 -2.25 5.52 -10.08
CA THR A 248 -1.99 6.98 -10.09
C THR A 248 -1.41 7.53 -8.79
N ALA A 249 -1.41 6.75 -7.69
CA ALA A 249 -0.87 7.22 -6.41
C ALA A 249 0.64 7.51 -6.49
N ARG A 250 1.11 8.48 -5.73
CA ARG A 250 2.55 8.84 -5.62
C ARG A 250 3.37 7.79 -4.88
N GLY A 251 2.75 6.97 -4.04
CA GLY A 251 3.46 6.07 -3.12
C GLY A 251 3.90 6.77 -1.83
N SER A 252 4.77 6.11 -1.07
CA SER A 252 5.30 6.61 0.21
C SER A 252 6.76 7.02 0.07
N ALA A 253 7.19 7.96 0.90
CA ALA A 253 8.59 8.36 0.93
C ALA A 253 9.45 7.19 1.47
N LEU A 254 10.53 6.88 0.80
CA LEU A 254 11.45 5.79 1.12
C LEU A 254 12.09 5.95 2.52
N VAL A 255 12.28 7.20 2.97
CA VAL A 255 12.77 7.51 4.33
C VAL A 255 11.85 6.99 5.44
N ASN A 256 10.58 6.72 5.15
CA ASN A 256 9.65 6.09 6.11
C ASN A 256 9.84 4.56 6.20
N LEU A 257 10.52 3.96 5.22
CA LEU A 257 10.75 2.52 5.12
C LEU A 257 12.20 2.14 5.45
N LEU A 258 13.13 3.01 5.12
CA LEU A 258 14.57 2.85 5.32
C LEU A 258 15.09 4.04 6.13
N PRO A 259 15.92 3.81 7.16
CA PRO A 259 16.47 4.87 8.00
C PRO A 259 17.62 5.61 7.28
N LEU A 260 17.29 6.24 6.16
CA LEU A 260 18.24 7.03 5.37
C LEU A 260 18.65 8.28 6.14
N ARG A 261 19.94 8.60 6.12
CA ARG A 261 20.48 9.82 6.72
C ARG A 261 20.27 11.01 5.78
N GLU A 262 20.40 12.20 6.32
CA GLU A 262 20.36 13.43 5.52
C GLU A 262 21.40 13.39 4.37
N GLY A 263 20.97 13.68 3.14
CA GLY A 263 21.79 13.57 1.93
C GLY A 263 22.07 12.14 1.47
N GLU A 264 21.53 11.11 2.11
CA GLU A 264 21.63 9.72 1.66
C GLU A 264 20.52 9.43 0.64
N ARG A 265 20.92 8.95 -0.54
CA ARG A 265 20.01 8.62 -1.64
C ARG A 265 20.32 7.24 -2.20
N VAL A 266 19.32 6.57 -2.76
CA VAL A 266 19.48 5.28 -3.41
C VAL A 266 20.08 5.48 -4.79
N MET A 267 21.14 4.73 -5.12
CA MET A 267 21.86 4.80 -6.39
C MET A 267 21.63 3.58 -7.25
N ALA A 268 21.22 2.46 -6.66
CA ALA A 268 20.86 1.24 -7.39
C ALA A 268 19.88 0.41 -6.58
N VAL A 269 18.98 -0.27 -7.28
CA VAL A 269 18.06 -1.24 -6.71
C VAL A 269 18.24 -2.56 -7.45
N ILE A 270 18.46 -3.65 -6.71
CA ILE A 270 18.65 -4.97 -7.30
C ILE A 270 17.59 -5.91 -6.73
N PRO A 271 16.62 -6.36 -7.55
CA PRO A 271 15.69 -7.39 -7.16
C PRO A 271 16.36 -8.76 -7.19
N THR A 272 16.06 -9.60 -6.22
CA THR A 272 16.56 -10.98 -6.20
C THR A 272 15.62 -11.89 -5.43
N ARG A 273 15.39 -13.10 -5.97
CA ARG A 273 14.68 -14.18 -5.26
C ARG A 273 15.61 -14.92 -4.31
N ASP A 274 16.82 -15.16 -4.78
CA ASP A 274 17.85 -15.92 -4.10
C ASP A 274 19.23 -15.26 -4.28
N PHE A 275 20.17 -15.68 -3.47
CA PHE A 275 21.55 -15.23 -3.54
C PHE A 275 22.40 -16.36 -4.14
N LYS A 276 22.34 -16.50 -5.48
CA LYS A 276 23.05 -17.55 -6.19
C LYS A 276 24.54 -17.44 -6.05
N GLU A 277 25.19 -18.58 -5.87
CA GLU A 277 26.62 -18.72 -6.02
C GLU A 277 27.06 -18.39 -7.46
N ASN A 278 28.30 -17.98 -7.64
CA ASN A 278 28.90 -17.58 -8.94
C ASN A 278 28.28 -16.32 -9.56
N ARG A 279 27.66 -15.43 -8.77
CA ARG A 279 27.31 -14.09 -9.15
C ARG A 279 28.03 -13.07 -8.27
N PHE A 280 28.32 -11.92 -8.85
CA PHE A 280 29.05 -10.84 -8.19
C PHE A 280 28.29 -9.52 -8.28
N LEU A 281 28.58 -8.65 -7.33
CA LEU A 281 28.22 -7.25 -7.42
C LEU A 281 29.48 -6.43 -7.73
N ALA A 282 29.43 -5.72 -8.84
CA ALA A 282 30.46 -4.74 -9.21
C ALA A 282 29.98 -3.35 -8.77
N PHE A 283 30.84 -2.63 -8.08
CA PHE A 283 30.61 -1.27 -7.56
C PHE A 283 31.57 -0.30 -8.23
N ALA A 284 31.11 0.92 -8.47
CA ALA A 284 31.99 2.03 -8.86
C ALA A 284 31.68 3.28 -8.05
N THR A 285 32.74 4.00 -7.66
CA THR A 285 32.65 5.28 -6.97
C THR A 285 33.04 6.45 -7.89
N ALA A 286 32.62 7.65 -7.49
CA ALA A 286 32.92 8.88 -8.24
C ALA A 286 34.41 9.14 -8.42
N ASP A 287 35.24 8.75 -7.45
CA ASP A 287 36.71 8.85 -7.53
C ASP A 287 37.35 7.72 -8.33
N GLY A 288 36.55 6.90 -9.00
CA GLY A 288 37.00 5.85 -9.90
C GLY A 288 37.52 4.60 -9.22
N GLN A 289 37.13 4.35 -7.96
CA GLN A 289 37.34 3.04 -7.33
C GLN A 289 36.33 2.05 -7.89
N VAL A 290 36.75 0.79 -8.05
CA VAL A 290 35.86 -0.34 -8.37
C VAL A 290 36.09 -1.45 -7.40
N LYS A 291 35.02 -2.17 -7.11
CA LYS A 291 35.03 -3.30 -6.19
C LYS A 291 34.17 -4.41 -6.77
N LYS A 292 34.60 -5.65 -6.58
CA LYS A 292 33.81 -6.85 -6.85
C LYS A 292 33.62 -7.62 -5.56
N THR A 293 32.37 -7.99 -5.24
CA THR A 293 32.02 -8.78 -4.04
C THR A 293 31.12 -9.91 -4.46
N GLU A 294 31.30 -11.08 -3.88
CA GLU A 294 30.42 -12.21 -4.15
C GLU A 294 28.99 -11.90 -3.71
N PHE A 295 28.02 -12.24 -4.53
CA PHE A 295 26.63 -11.89 -4.27
C PHE A 295 26.11 -12.59 -3.01
N ILE A 296 26.58 -13.80 -2.75
CA ILE A 296 26.23 -14.56 -1.55
C ILE A 296 26.59 -13.86 -0.23
N ASP A 297 27.62 -12.99 -0.23
CA ASP A 297 27.99 -12.21 0.96
C ASP A 297 26.88 -11.29 1.47
N TYR A 298 25.89 -11.01 0.63
CA TYR A 298 24.71 -10.21 0.99
C TYR A 298 23.54 -11.05 1.53
N ASN A 299 23.67 -12.39 1.50
CA ASN A 299 22.72 -13.31 2.14
C ASN A 299 22.97 -13.39 3.65
N THR A 300 22.87 -12.30 4.32
CA THR A 300 23.07 -12.17 5.76
C THR A 300 21.91 -11.41 6.38
N ARG A 301 21.73 -11.54 7.70
CA ARG A 301 20.77 -10.71 8.41
C ARG A 301 21.21 -9.23 8.28
N ILE A 302 20.39 -8.44 7.64
CA ILE A 302 20.61 -7.00 7.52
C ILE A 302 19.87 -6.33 8.70
N GLU A 303 20.62 -5.59 9.51
CA GLU A 303 20.09 -4.81 10.61
C GLU A 303 19.25 -3.62 10.12
N ALA A 304 18.44 -3.05 11.01
CA ALA A 304 17.58 -1.93 10.66
C ALA A 304 18.36 -0.75 10.02
N ASP A 305 19.59 -0.49 10.49
CA ASP A 305 20.46 0.58 9.98
C ASP A 305 21.19 0.26 8.68
N GLY A 306 20.87 -0.88 8.04
CA GLY A 306 21.58 -1.37 6.88
C GLY A 306 22.98 -1.91 7.20
N ILE A 307 23.64 -2.45 6.21
CA ILE A 307 25.02 -2.94 6.31
C ILE A 307 25.92 -2.23 5.31
N ILE A 308 27.21 -2.21 5.60
CA ILE A 308 28.21 -1.65 4.68
C ILE A 308 28.30 -2.58 3.44
N ALA A 309 28.04 -2.02 2.27
CA ALA A 309 28.23 -2.69 0.98
C ALA A 309 29.61 -2.40 0.39
N ILE A 310 30.09 -1.18 0.54
CA ILE A 310 31.43 -0.72 0.17
C ILE A 310 31.85 0.37 1.13
N LYS A 311 33.13 0.38 1.54
CA LYS A 311 33.67 1.47 2.36
C LYS A 311 34.02 2.64 1.45
N ILE A 312 33.21 3.69 1.48
CA ILE A 312 33.41 4.94 0.72
C ILE A 312 34.46 5.79 1.45
N ARG A 313 35.32 6.46 0.69
CA ARG A 313 36.29 7.44 1.20
C ARG A 313 35.59 8.76 1.49
N GLU A 314 36.28 9.62 2.27
CA GLU A 314 35.83 10.98 2.50
C GLU A 314 35.70 11.72 1.17
N ASP A 315 34.65 12.48 0.97
CA ASP A 315 34.33 13.22 -0.27
C ASP A 315 34.05 12.37 -1.52
N ASP A 316 34.03 11.03 -1.44
CA ASP A 316 33.63 10.13 -2.49
C ASP A 316 32.18 9.66 -2.34
N GLU A 317 31.57 9.18 -3.41
CA GLU A 317 30.23 8.62 -3.40
C GLU A 317 30.11 7.41 -4.32
N LEU A 318 29.19 6.50 -4.00
CA LEU A 318 28.82 5.39 -4.87
C LEU A 318 28.07 5.94 -6.09
N VAL A 319 28.51 5.55 -7.29
CA VAL A 319 27.88 5.96 -8.55
C VAL A 319 26.94 4.88 -9.09
N GLY A 320 27.31 3.62 -8.93
CA GLY A 320 26.48 2.53 -9.44
C GLY A 320 26.90 1.17 -8.93
N VAL A 321 25.94 0.24 -8.98
CA VAL A 321 26.12 -1.18 -8.65
C VAL A 321 25.52 -2.00 -9.79
N GLN A 322 26.25 -3.00 -10.26
CA GLN A 322 25.80 -3.93 -11.30
C GLN A 322 25.96 -5.37 -10.85
N LEU A 323 24.97 -6.20 -11.19
CA LEU A 323 25.09 -7.64 -11.03
C LEU A 323 25.85 -8.24 -12.20
N THR A 324 26.92 -9.01 -11.93
CA THR A 324 27.82 -9.55 -12.94
C THR A 324 27.99 -11.06 -12.78
N SER A 325 28.51 -11.71 -13.83
CA SER A 325 28.74 -13.15 -13.90
C SER A 325 30.12 -13.60 -13.39
N GLY A 326 31.03 -12.66 -13.18
CA GLY A 326 32.44 -12.94 -12.82
C GLY A 326 33.43 -12.78 -13.97
N ASP A 327 32.96 -12.74 -15.21
CA ASP A 327 33.74 -12.56 -16.43
C ASP A 327 33.17 -11.50 -17.38
N ASP A 328 32.38 -10.60 -16.86
CA ASP A 328 31.80 -9.50 -17.64
C ASP A 328 32.82 -8.35 -17.85
N ASP A 329 32.68 -7.64 -18.96
CA ASP A 329 33.41 -6.41 -19.18
C ASP A 329 32.69 -5.23 -18.53
N LEU A 330 33.40 -4.51 -17.69
CA LEU A 330 32.94 -3.27 -17.05
C LEU A 330 33.33 -2.04 -17.88
N LEU A 331 32.39 -1.12 -18.05
CA LEU A 331 32.55 0.14 -18.74
C LEU A 331 32.31 1.32 -17.80
N LEU A 332 33.37 2.01 -17.41
CA LEU A 332 33.32 3.24 -16.63
C LEU A 332 33.35 4.44 -17.54
N VAL A 333 32.46 5.41 -17.31
CA VAL A 333 32.43 6.67 -18.06
C VAL A 333 32.65 7.83 -17.10
N SER A 334 33.57 8.75 -17.47
CA SER A 334 33.87 9.94 -16.67
C SER A 334 33.21 11.21 -17.21
N LYS A 335 32.97 12.18 -16.33
CA LYS A 335 32.39 13.49 -16.65
C LYS A 335 33.22 14.23 -17.75
N SER A 336 34.52 14.01 -17.81
CA SER A 336 35.39 14.59 -18.81
C SER A 336 35.34 13.93 -20.21
N GLY A 337 34.39 13.02 -20.45
CA GLY A 337 34.17 12.42 -21.76
C GLY A 337 35.12 11.27 -22.09
N HIS A 338 35.67 10.57 -21.12
CA HIS A 338 36.48 9.37 -21.32
C HIS A 338 35.72 8.13 -20.84
N ALA A 339 35.95 6.99 -21.48
CA ALA A 339 35.41 5.70 -21.12
C ALA A 339 36.52 4.65 -20.98
N SER A 340 36.48 3.85 -19.95
CA SER A 340 37.44 2.77 -19.68
C SER A 340 36.70 1.44 -19.64
N ARG A 341 36.95 0.55 -20.61
CA ARG A 341 36.45 -0.82 -20.66
C ARG A 341 37.53 -1.79 -20.20
N PHE A 342 37.22 -2.66 -19.25
CA PHE A 342 38.11 -3.69 -18.76
C PHE A 342 37.31 -4.88 -18.25
N ASN A 343 37.92 -6.09 -18.35
CA ASN A 343 37.28 -7.28 -17.84
C ASN A 343 37.31 -7.30 -16.30
N GLU A 344 36.18 -7.68 -15.67
CA GLU A 344 36.03 -7.71 -14.21
C GLU A 344 36.94 -8.73 -13.51
N SER A 345 37.50 -9.72 -14.23
CA SER A 345 38.51 -10.65 -13.69
C SER A 345 39.76 -9.92 -13.17
N GLN A 346 40.06 -8.73 -13.70
CA GLN A 346 41.14 -7.86 -13.19
C GLN A 346 40.85 -7.27 -11.79
N VAL A 347 39.57 -7.36 -11.32
CA VAL A 347 39.16 -6.95 -9.99
C VAL A 347 38.98 -8.18 -9.15
N ARG A 348 39.88 -8.45 -8.22
CA ARG A 348 39.72 -9.58 -7.29
C ARG A 348 38.44 -9.45 -6.47
N SER A 349 37.79 -10.57 -6.13
CA SER A 349 36.69 -10.58 -5.18
C SER A 349 37.16 -10.10 -3.81
N MET A 350 36.38 -9.27 -3.15
CA MET A 350 36.69 -8.63 -1.88
C MET A 350 35.45 -8.58 -0.98
N GLY A 351 35.67 -8.71 0.31
CA GLY A 351 34.60 -8.61 1.29
C GLY A 351 33.94 -7.20 1.34
N ARG A 352 32.72 -7.13 1.88
CA ARG A 352 31.87 -5.95 1.89
C ARG A 352 32.53 -4.68 2.44
N GLY A 353 33.32 -4.77 3.53
CA GLY A 353 33.93 -3.66 4.24
C GLY A 353 35.16 -3.03 3.56
N THR A 354 35.45 -3.34 2.31
CA THR A 354 36.62 -2.82 1.58
C THR A 354 36.24 -1.65 0.67
N SER A 355 37.22 -0.80 0.34
CA SER A 355 37.06 0.36 -0.57
C SER A 355 37.28 0.05 -2.04
N GLY A 356 37.70 -1.18 -2.37
CA GLY A 356 38.01 -1.55 -3.75
C GLY A 356 39.41 -1.17 -4.21
N VAL A 357 39.58 -1.17 -5.54
CA VAL A 357 40.84 -0.85 -6.26
C VAL A 357 40.55 0.20 -7.32
N ARG A 358 41.61 0.85 -7.84
CA ARG A 358 41.42 1.83 -8.91
C ARG A 358 40.93 1.16 -10.20
N GLY A 359 39.71 1.52 -10.64
CA GLY A 359 39.11 1.09 -11.89
C GLY A 359 39.38 2.07 -13.04
N MET A 360 39.26 3.36 -12.78
CA MET A 360 39.54 4.44 -13.73
C MET A 360 40.38 5.55 -13.10
N ASN A 361 41.24 6.18 -13.86
CA ASN A 361 42.00 7.33 -13.40
C ASN A 361 41.28 8.64 -13.76
N VAL A 362 40.76 9.31 -12.74
CA VAL A 362 40.01 10.58 -12.82
C VAL A 362 40.74 11.73 -12.10
N SER A 363 42.06 11.64 -11.99
CA SER A 363 42.87 12.58 -11.19
C SER A 363 42.92 14.03 -11.75
N GLN A 364 42.21 14.33 -12.84
CA GLN A 364 42.06 15.70 -13.32
C GLN A 364 41.09 16.48 -12.45
N LYS A 365 41.34 17.77 -12.23
CA LYS A 365 40.47 18.66 -11.46
C LYS A 365 39.03 18.60 -12.01
N ASP A 366 38.08 18.47 -11.13
CA ASP A 366 36.64 18.41 -11.40
C ASP A 366 36.16 17.21 -12.27
N ASN A 367 37.01 16.18 -12.42
CA ASN A 367 36.64 14.96 -13.12
C ASN A 367 36.23 13.85 -12.17
N ARG A 368 35.11 13.21 -12.43
CA ARG A 368 34.57 12.09 -11.65
C ARG A 368 34.03 11.01 -12.59
N VAL A 369 33.99 9.78 -12.12
CA VAL A 369 33.17 8.73 -12.78
C VAL A 369 31.72 9.10 -12.67
N LEU A 370 31.00 8.99 -13.78
CA LEU A 370 29.60 9.33 -13.91
C LEU A 370 28.72 8.09 -13.97
N ALA A 371 29.20 7.01 -14.55
CA ALA A 371 28.39 5.79 -14.73
C ALA A 371 29.28 4.53 -14.73
N LEU A 372 28.68 3.43 -14.23
CA LEU A 372 29.14 2.05 -14.33
C LEU A 372 28.14 1.26 -15.15
N ASN A 373 28.60 0.62 -16.21
CA ASN A 373 27.77 -0.25 -17.06
C ASN A 373 28.48 -1.60 -17.26
N VAL A 374 27.71 -2.64 -17.57
CA VAL A 374 28.21 -3.90 -18.10
C VAL A 374 28.23 -3.79 -19.62
N ALA A 375 29.41 -3.92 -20.22
CA ALA A 375 29.62 -3.76 -21.66
C ALA A 375 29.28 -5.07 -22.38
N ARG A 376 28.39 -5.00 -23.38
CA ARG A 376 28.12 -6.10 -24.32
C ARG A 376 28.30 -5.59 -25.73
N ASP A 377 28.98 -6.35 -26.59
CA ASP A 377 29.34 -5.94 -27.92
C ASP A 377 28.12 -5.70 -28.84
N ASP A 378 26.98 -6.26 -28.50
CA ASP A 378 25.67 -6.10 -29.19
C ASP A 378 24.91 -4.84 -28.77
N SER A 379 25.50 -4.00 -27.96
CA SER A 379 24.85 -2.83 -27.37
C SER A 379 25.59 -1.53 -27.71
N GLU A 380 24.98 -0.41 -27.39
CA GLU A 380 25.48 0.91 -27.68
C GLU A 380 25.58 1.74 -26.40
N LEU A 381 26.66 2.51 -26.30
CA LEU A 381 26.84 3.51 -25.26
C LEU A 381 26.21 4.84 -25.70
N LEU A 382 25.14 5.26 -25.08
CA LEU A 382 24.61 6.61 -25.14
C LEU A 382 25.44 7.51 -24.22
N VAL A 383 25.85 8.66 -24.67
CA VAL A 383 26.45 9.75 -23.86
C VAL A 383 25.66 11.02 -24.10
N VAL A 384 25.37 11.75 -23.04
CA VAL A 384 24.61 13.02 -23.08
C VAL A 384 25.36 14.08 -22.28
N THR A 385 25.48 15.30 -22.84
CA THR A 385 26.15 16.43 -22.17
C THR A 385 25.15 17.31 -21.40
N GLU A 386 25.67 18.10 -20.47
CA GLU A 386 24.91 19.05 -19.65
C GLU A 386 24.07 20.02 -20.51
N ASN A 387 24.55 20.42 -21.67
CA ASN A 387 23.89 21.37 -22.57
C ASN A 387 23.07 20.71 -23.68
N GLY A 388 22.69 19.43 -23.51
CA GLY A 388 21.71 18.74 -24.35
C GLY A 388 22.27 18.18 -25.67
N TYR A 389 23.55 17.93 -25.78
CA TYR A 389 24.15 17.21 -26.92
C TYR A 389 24.38 15.75 -26.54
N GLY A 390 24.29 14.84 -27.49
CA GLY A 390 24.61 13.44 -27.25
C GLY A 390 24.71 12.62 -28.53
N LYS A 391 25.04 11.36 -28.35
CA LYS A 391 25.21 10.38 -29.43
C LYS A 391 25.19 8.97 -28.87
N ARG A 392 24.99 8.00 -29.74
CA ARG A 392 25.24 6.60 -29.48
C ARG A 392 26.50 6.13 -30.13
N THR A 393 27.26 5.24 -29.51
CA THR A 393 28.47 4.64 -30.04
C THR A 393 28.47 3.16 -29.73
N GLU A 394 28.75 2.31 -30.71
CA GLU A 394 28.81 0.87 -30.51
C GLU A 394 29.85 0.50 -29.45
N VAL A 395 29.49 -0.39 -28.54
CA VAL A 395 30.38 -0.81 -27.45
C VAL A 395 31.63 -1.52 -27.98
N SER A 396 31.55 -2.16 -29.13
CA SER A 396 32.64 -2.78 -29.83
C SER A 396 33.79 -1.79 -30.19
N GLU A 397 33.47 -0.50 -30.33
CA GLU A 397 34.50 0.54 -30.55
C GLU A 397 35.37 0.81 -29.30
N TYR A 398 34.98 0.34 -28.11
CA TYR A 398 35.74 0.55 -26.88
C TYR A 398 36.66 -0.65 -26.64
N PRO A 399 37.98 -0.52 -26.85
CA PRO A 399 38.90 -1.62 -26.65
C PRO A 399 38.99 -2.00 -25.18
N VAL A 400 39.02 -3.30 -24.94
CA VAL A 400 39.26 -3.84 -23.58
C VAL A 400 40.72 -3.52 -23.20
N LYS A 401 40.92 -2.83 -22.08
CA LYS A 401 42.22 -2.40 -21.57
C LYS A 401 42.41 -2.83 -20.11
N ASN A 402 43.59 -2.55 -19.58
CA ASN A 402 43.80 -2.73 -18.16
C ASN A 402 43.00 -1.69 -17.34
N ARG A 403 42.50 -2.09 -16.17
CA ARG A 403 41.86 -1.17 -15.20
C ARG A 403 42.85 -0.08 -14.74
N GLY A 404 42.33 1.01 -14.20
CA GLY A 404 43.11 2.10 -13.61
C GLY A 404 43.70 3.07 -14.63
N THR A 405 43.34 2.92 -15.92
CA THR A 405 43.72 3.85 -16.97
C THR A 405 42.77 5.04 -17.05
N LYS A 406 43.16 6.11 -17.76
CA LYS A 406 42.26 7.23 -18.08
C LYS A 406 41.13 6.81 -19.04
N GLY A 407 41.29 5.68 -19.73
CA GLY A 407 40.40 5.21 -20.77
C GLY A 407 40.64 5.85 -22.13
N VAL A 408 39.67 5.75 -23.02
CA VAL A 408 39.66 6.32 -24.37
C VAL A 408 38.63 7.44 -24.43
N LEU A 409 38.85 8.40 -25.33
CA LEU A 409 37.89 9.48 -25.53
C LEU A 409 36.58 8.91 -26.10
N THR A 410 35.46 9.16 -25.41
CA THR A 410 34.14 8.79 -25.85
C THR A 410 33.35 9.97 -26.41
N SER A 411 33.62 11.19 -25.96
CA SER A 411 33.00 12.41 -26.49
C SER A 411 34.02 13.57 -26.47
N LYS A 412 34.10 14.30 -27.57
CA LYS A 412 34.89 15.53 -27.61
C LYS A 412 34.08 16.68 -27.04
N LEU A 413 34.31 16.99 -25.78
CA LEU A 413 33.62 18.07 -25.07
C LEU A 413 34.22 19.42 -25.43
N THR A 414 33.36 20.45 -25.45
CA THR A 414 33.72 21.87 -25.61
C THR A 414 32.99 22.68 -24.54
N GLU A 415 33.42 23.85 -24.19
CA GLU A 415 32.76 24.73 -23.22
C GLU A 415 31.31 24.95 -23.57
N ALA A 416 30.96 25.12 -24.85
CA ALA A 416 29.54 25.27 -25.28
C ALA A 416 28.68 24.05 -25.06
N LYS A 417 29.22 22.84 -24.83
CA LYS A 417 28.48 21.60 -24.63
C LYS A 417 28.43 21.16 -23.17
N GLY A 418 29.30 21.69 -22.34
CA GLY A 418 29.46 21.30 -20.95
C GLY A 418 30.09 19.91 -20.75
N GLY A 419 30.09 19.40 -19.55
CA GLY A 419 30.50 18.05 -19.20
C GLY A 419 29.49 17.00 -19.61
N LEU A 420 29.82 15.71 -19.44
CA LEU A 420 28.82 14.67 -19.55
C LEU A 420 27.85 14.72 -18.35
N ALA A 421 26.55 14.63 -18.62
CA ALA A 421 25.48 14.55 -17.64
C ALA A 421 24.99 13.11 -17.44
N GLY A 422 25.12 12.25 -18.46
CA GLY A 422 24.68 10.85 -18.38
C GLY A 422 25.41 9.94 -19.38
N ALA A 423 25.51 8.66 -19.02
CA ALA A 423 26.08 7.61 -19.87
C ALA A 423 25.37 6.26 -19.55
N LEU A 424 24.69 5.71 -20.53
CA LEU A 424 23.88 4.51 -20.39
C LEU A 424 24.12 3.55 -21.55
N ILE A 425 24.06 2.24 -21.27
CA ILE A 425 23.94 1.24 -22.32
C ILE A 425 22.51 1.20 -22.82
N VAL A 426 22.34 1.31 -24.13
CA VAL A 426 21.02 1.40 -24.78
C VAL A 426 20.91 0.42 -25.95
N ARG A 427 19.68 0.10 -26.31
CA ARG A 427 19.28 -0.65 -27.51
C ARG A 427 18.30 0.17 -28.34
N ASP A 428 18.22 -0.10 -29.64
CA ASP A 428 17.42 0.67 -30.59
C ASP A 428 15.92 0.82 -30.23
N HIS A 429 15.33 -0.21 -29.64
CA HIS A 429 13.91 -0.24 -29.28
C HIS A 429 13.58 0.50 -27.97
N GLN A 430 14.58 0.96 -27.23
CA GLN A 430 14.37 1.60 -25.93
C GLN A 430 14.06 3.08 -26.07
N GLU A 431 13.36 3.60 -25.08
CA GLU A 431 13.07 5.02 -24.94
C GLU A 431 13.83 5.63 -23.75
N LEU A 432 14.07 6.91 -23.86
CA LEU A 432 14.91 7.68 -22.96
C LEU A 432 14.16 8.90 -22.43
N LEU A 433 14.45 9.25 -21.19
CA LEU A 433 14.06 10.53 -20.58
C LEU A 433 15.30 11.36 -20.34
N PHE A 434 15.30 12.60 -20.85
CA PHE A 434 16.26 13.63 -20.50
C PHE A 434 15.61 14.60 -19.54
N ILE A 435 16.27 14.88 -18.42
CA ILE A 435 15.71 15.69 -17.35
C ILE A 435 16.69 16.78 -17.00
N THR A 436 16.20 18.03 -16.95
CA THR A 436 17.02 19.17 -16.58
C THR A 436 16.89 19.50 -15.08
N GLN A 437 17.83 20.32 -14.57
CA GLN A 437 17.80 20.77 -13.17
C GLN A 437 16.52 21.52 -12.81
N ASN A 438 15.94 22.25 -13.76
CA ASN A 438 14.68 22.98 -13.56
C ASN A 438 13.43 22.14 -13.83
N GLY A 439 13.58 20.79 -13.92
CA GLY A 439 12.45 19.85 -14.02
C GLY A 439 11.85 19.71 -15.42
N MET A 440 12.49 20.22 -16.48
CA MET A 440 12.03 19.95 -17.85
C MET A 440 12.35 18.51 -18.23
N VAL A 441 11.37 17.80 -18.77
CA VAL A 441 11.50 16.40 -19.17
C VAL A 441 11.21 16.24 -20.66
N GLN A 442 12.10 15.58 -21.38
CA GLN A 442 11.89 15.21 -22.78
C GLN A 442 12.02 13.69 -22.94
N ARG A 443 11.02 13.06 -23.57
CA ARG A 443 11.04 11.63 -23.94
C ARG A 443 11.46 11.49 -25.40
N THR A 444 12.39 10.58 -25.67
CA THR A 444 12.97 10.36 -27.00
C THR A 444 13.26 8.88 -27.20
N SER A 445 13.01 8.34 -28.41
CA SER A 445 13.44 6.99 -28.76
C SER A 445 14.96 6.94 -28.95
N ALA A 446 15.60 5.87 -28.46
CA ALA A 446 17.01 5.63 -28.69
C ALA A 446 17.33 5.55 -30.20
N SER A 447 16.48 4.94 -31.01
CA SER A 447 16.63 4.83 -32.47
C SER A 447 16.72 6.19 -33.16
N GLY A 448 16.10 7.24 -32.59
CA GLY A 448 16.16 8.62 -33.13
C GLY A 448 17.49 9.33 -32.87
N ILE A 449 18.42 8.77 -32.10
CA ILE A 449 19.72 9.35 -31.78
C ILE A 449 20.79 8.79 -32.73
N ASN A 450 21.57 9.65 -33.34
CA ASN A 450 22.55 9.24 -34.31
C ASN A 450 23.63 8.35 -33.70
N LYS A 451 23.97 7.25 -34.40
CA LYS A 451 25.16 6.44 -34.15
C LYS A 451 26.40 7.16 -34.72
N MET A 452 27.39 7.34 -33.88
CA MET A 452 28.59 8.11 -34.22
C MET A 452 29.83 7.52 -33.54
N GLY A 453 30.99 7.63 -34.19
CA GLY A 453 32.25 7.17 -33.62
C GLY A 453 32.62 7.89 -32.31
N ARG A 454 33.51 7.28 -31.52
CA ARG A 454 33.90 7.72 -30.17
C ARG A 454 34.33 9.16 -30.07
N ALA A 455 35.24 9.61 -30.92
CA ALA A 455 35.88 10.93 -30.81
C ALA A 455 35.05 12.10 -31.38
N THR A 456 33.76 11.90 -31.62
CA THR A 456 32.88 12.93 -32.16
C THR A 456 32.18 13.74 -31.04
N GLN A 457 31.57 14.85 -31.42
CA GLN A 457 30.97 15.81 -30.50
C GLN A 457 29.45 15.53 -30.19
N GLY A 458 28.84 14.59 -30.93
CA GLY A 458 27.43 14.35 -30.87
C GLY A 458 26.56 15.42 -31.54
N VAL A 459 25.27 15.21 -31.56
CA VAL A 459 24.20 16.09 -32.09
C VAL A 459 23.36 16.64 -30.95
N LYS A 460 22.61 17.68 -31.24
CA LYS A 460 21.70 18.26 -30.24
C LYS A 460 20.50 17.34 -30.08
N LEU A 461 20.26 16.86 -28.85
CA LEU A 461 19.19 15.98 -28.49
C LEU A 461 18.03 16.73 -27.81
N MET A 462 18.37 17.75 -26.99
CA MET A 462 17.41 18.56 -26.26
C MET A 462 17.83 20.04 -26.31
N ASN A 463 16.87 20.93 -26.48
CA ASN A 463 17.07 22.35 -26.32
C ASN A 463 16.94 22.73 -24.83
N VAL A 464 18.08 22.95 -24.20
CA VAL A 464 18.15 23.37 -22.80
C VAL A 464 18.05 24.89 -22.74
N ARG A 465 17.25 25.43 -21.81
CA ARG A 465 17.08 26.89 -21.59
C ARG A 465 18.40 27.48 -21.07
N GLU A 466 18.57 28.76 -21.27
CA GLU A 466 19.73 29.48 -20.73
C GLU A 466 19.75 29.38 -19.19
N GLY A 467 20.90 28.99 -18.63
CA GLY A 467 21.06 28.78 -17.19
C GLY A 467 20.54 27.45 -16.66
N ASP A 468 19.96 26.57 -17.51
CA ASP A 468 19.54 25.21 -17.13
C ASP A 468 20.51 24.17 -17.68
N HIS A 469 20.57 22.98 -17.11
CA HIS A 469 21.43 21.88 -17.51
C HIS A 469 20.71 20.53 -17.39
N ILE A 470 21.05 19.59 -18.29
CA ILE A 470 20.60 18.20 -18.08
C ILE A 470 21.26 17.66 -16.81
N SER A 471 20.43 17.19 -15.89
CA SER A 471 20.86 16.63 -14.60
C SER A 471 20.82 15.11 -14.58
N ALA A 472 19.92 14.49 -15.36
CA ALA A 472 19.77 13.04 -15.40
C ALA A 472 19.32 12.56 -16.78
N VAL A 473 19.70 11.31 -17.06
CA VAL A 473 19.26 10.54 -18.24
C VAL A 473 18.80 9.18 -17.74
N ALA A 474 17.58 8.79 -18.06
CA ALA A 474 17.00 7.53 -17.61
C ALA A 474 16.46 6.72 -18.81
N LEU A 475 16.50 5.40 -18.69
CA LEU A 475 15.81 4.50 -19.61
C LEU A 475 14.35 4.40 -19.19
N VAL A 476 13.45 4.51 -20.17
CA VAL A 476 12.05 4.09 -19.97
C VAL A 476 12.01 2.58 -20.11
N VAL A 477 11.79 1.89 -19.00
CA VAL A 477 11.59 0.44 -19.02
C VAL A 477 10.16 0.18 -19.49
N GLU A 478 10.00 -0.19 -20.76
CA GLU A 478 8.77 -0.87 -21.20
C GLU A 478 8.78 -2.28 -20.59
N SER A 479 7.66 -2.68 -19.98
CA SER A 479 7.49 -4.05 -19.54
C SER A 479 7.58 -4.98 -20.75
N ASP A 480 8.66 -5.72 -20.87
CA ASP A 480 8.87 -6.79 -21.88
C ASP A 480 7.88 -7.96 -21.63
N SER A 481 6.58 -7.72 -21.84
CA SER A 481 5.56 -8.78 -21.88
C SER A 481 5.15 -9.14 -23.32
N THR A 482 5.99 -8.83 -24.35
CA THR A 482 5.57 -8.98 -25.75
C THR A 482 6.47 -9.92 -26.58
N GLN A 483 7.43 -10.63 -26.00
CA GLN A 483 8.25 -11.58 -26.81
C GLN A 483 7.95 -13.06 -26.59
N GLY A 484 6.92 -13.41 -25.77
CA GLY A 484 6.57 -14.83 -25.52
C GLY A 484 5.21 -15.29 -26.05
N ALA A 485 4.40 -14.41 -26.64
CA ALA A 485 3.02 -14.75 -27.00
C ALA A 485 2.67 -14.60 -28.50
N GLU A 486 3.60 -14.19 -29.35
CA GLU A 486 3.34 -14.06 -30.80
C GLU A 486 3.50 -15.38 -31.59
N GLY A 487 3.91 -16.49 -30.92
CA GLY A 487 4.05 -17.80 -31.58
C GLY A 487 2.91 -18.79 -31.34
N GLU A 488 2.04 -18.56 -30.36
CA GLU A 488 0.97 -19.50 -30.02
C GLU A 488 -0.45 -19.04 -30.44
N GLU A 489 -0.68 -17.74 -30.64
CA GLU A 489 -2.02 -17.28 -31.10
C GLU A 489 -2.22 -17.37 -32.61
N ASP A 490 -1.18 -17.29 -33.44
CA ASP A 490 -1.29 -17.49 -34.88
C ASP A 490 -1.51 -18.97 -35.26
N SER A 491 -0.97 -19.91 -34.46
CA SER A 491 -1.21 -21.34 -34.65
C SER A 491 -2.62 -21.77 -34.24
N LEU A 492 -3.22 -21.15 -33.23
CA LEU A 492 -4.58 -21.44 -32.76
C LEU A 492 -5.65 -20.82 -33.66
N GLN A 493 -5.39 -19.70 -34.33
CA GLN A 493 -6.32 -19.13 -35.31
C GLN A 493 -6.27 -19.85 -36.67
N GLU A 494 -5.13 -20.39 -37.07
CA GLU A 494 -5.06 -21.26 -38.26
C GLU A 494 -5.73 -22.61 -38.03
N GLU A 495 -5.62 -23.25 -36.86
CA GLU A 495 -6.31 -24.48 -36.50
C GLU A 495 -7.83 -24.29 -36.40
N LEU A 496 -8.32 -23.21 -35.79
CA LEU A 496 -9.76 -22.91 -35.71
C LEU A 496 -10.39 -22.50 -37.05
N SER A 497 -9.62 -21.91 -37.97
CA SER A 497 -10.08 -21.61 -39.33
C SER A 497 -10.06 -22.82 -40.26
N ALA A 498 -9.18 -23.81 -40.01
CA ALA A 498 -9.15 -25.08 -40.74
C ALA A 498 -10.29 -26.03 -40.33
N GLU A 499 -10.67 -26.05 -39.02
CA GLU A 499 -11.83 -26.83 -38.56
C GLU A 499 -13.18 -26.23 -39.00
N ALA A 500 -13.28 -24.91 -39.16
CA ALA A 500 -14.50 -24.29 -39.68
C ALA A 500 -14.71 -24.44 -41.19
N ALA A 501 -13.67 -24.76 -41.96
CA ALA A 501 -13.75 -24.99 -43.42
C ALA A 501 -13.96 -26.46 -43.82
N GLY A 502 -13.83 -27.41 -42.88
CA GLY A 502 -13.95 -28.85 -43.15
C GLY A 502 -15.32 -29.46 -42.85
N GLY A 503 -16.34 -28.70 -42.52
CA GLY A 503 -17.64 -29.17 -42.02
C GLY A 503 -18.86 -28.96 -42.96
N VAL A 504 -18.67 -28.92 -44.27
CA VAL A 504 -19.80 -28.97 -45.22
C VAL A 504 -19.42 -29.90 -46.34
N ASP A 505 -19.62 -31.20 -46.16
CA ASP A 505 -19.97 -32.20 -47.17
C ASP A 505 -19.97 -33.61 -46.53
N ALA A 506 -21.15 -34.05 -46.05
CA ALA A 506 -21.63 -35.42 -46.09
C ALA A 506 -23.05 -35.50 -45.45
#